data_68c329a401b56fc246f8f9e911da7dde
#
_entry.id   68c329a401b56fc246f8f9e911da7dde
#
_cell.length_a   1.000
_cell.length_b   1.000
_cell.length_c   1.000
_cell.angle_alpha   90.00
_cell.angle_beta   90.00
_cell.angle_gamma   90.00
#
_symmetry.space_group_name_H-M   'P 1'
#
loop_
_entity.id
_entity.type
_entity.pdbx_description
1 polymer ?
#
loop_
_entity_poly.entity_id
_entity_poly.type
_entity_poly.pdbx_seq_one_letter_code
_entity_poly.pdbx_strand_id
1 'polypeptide(L)'
;MSVVLPWRDFPVVQCLEDATKLPVIIDNSARCSALAEIWHSKAQYAHVRNLLYLSVSSGLACGLVVDGGLYRGGNNSAGQFGHISIDLNGPKCRCGQHGCWDLYASDKATIARYQQLRRAKGGRAPNMRKLIELVDSGDPAASEAVAESARYLGLGIAGLINGLDPDVIVIGGEITRAWGLIEPIISQGAKASLLGPRAHTIPIRRSAFEVRPSLKGALTLVLNELLSVPPVG
;
A
#
# COMPACT_ATOMS: atom_id res chain seq x y z
N MET A 1 3.97 -4.97 -18.31
CA MET A 1 3.70 -6.36 -17.84
C MET A 1 2.99 -6.29 -16.50
N SER A 2 1.89 -6.99 -16.30
CA SER A 2 1.19 -7.05 -15.01
C SER A 2 1.58 -8.33 -14.26
N VAL A 3 1.92 -8.22 -12.97
CA VAL A 3 2.21 -9.41 -12.13
C VAL A 3 0.92 -10.12 -11.70
N VAL A 4 -0.24 -9.46 -11.82
CA VAL A 4 -1.55 -9.96 -11.38
C VAL A 4 -2.37 -10.50 -12.56
N LEU A 5 -2.32 -9.81 -13.69
CA LEU A 5 -3.04 -10.18 -14.92
C LEU A 5 -2.09 -10.83 -15.91
N PRO A 6 -2.54 -11.85 -16.69
CA PRO A 6 -1.71 -12.52 -17.67
C PRO A 6 -1.46 -11.64 -18.92
N TRP A 7 -1.42 -10.34 -18.74
CA TRP A 7 -1.24 -9.37 -19.83
C TRP A 7 0.26 -9.13 -20.09
N ARG A 8 0.66 -9.43 -21.30
CA ARG A 8 1.97 -9.04 -21.85
C ARG A 8 1.69 -8.09 -23.00
N ASP A 9 2.19 -6.86 -22.90
CA ASP A 9 2.10 -5.82 -23.93
C ASP A 9 0.68 -5.58 -24.46
N PHE A 10 -0.33 -5.80 -23.59
CA PHE A 10 -1.72 -5.59 -23.96
C PHE A 10 -2.01 -4.08 -24.06
N PRO A 11 -2.52 -3.59 -25.21
CA PRO A 11 -2.71 -2.16 -25.46
C PRO A 11 -4.00 -1.63 -24.81
N VAL A 12 -4.08 -1.71 -23.46
CA VAL A 12 -5.30 -1.38 -22.70
C VAL A 12 -5.79 0.04 -22.92
N VAL A 13 -4.87 1.00 -23.08
CA VAL A 13 -5.22 2.42 -23.36
C VAL A 13 -5.96 2.50 -24.67
N GLN A 14 -5.35 1.99 -25.75
CA GLN A 14 -5.95 2.00 -27.08
C GLN A 14 -7.31 1.30 -27.11
N CYS A 15 -7.43 0.13 -26.49
CA CYS A 15 -8.72 -0.60 -26.43
C CYS A 15 -9.83 0.22 -25.74
N LEU A 16 -9.48 0.95 -24.68
CA LEU A 16 -10.44 1.79 -23.97
C LEU A 16 -10.78 3.06 -24.74
N GLU A 17 -9.81 3.72 -25.38
CA GLU A 17 -10.04 4.88 -26.24
C GLU A 17 -10.90 4.55 -27.46
N ASP A 18 -10.64 3.38 -28.08
CA ASP A 18 -11.47 2.91 -29.19
C ASP A 18 -12.92 2.63 -28.78
N ALA A 19 -13.11 2.09 -27.59
CA ALA A 19 -14.44 1.77 -27.06
C ALA A 19 -15.20 2.99 -26.57
N THR A 20 -14.53 3.94 -25.91
CA THR A 20 -15.18 5.09 -25.24
C THR A 20 -15.15 6.36 -26.08
N LYS A 21 -14.23 6.47 -27.04
CA LYS A 21 -13.91 7.70 -27.80
C LYS A 21 -13.45 8.86 -26.91
N LEU A 22 -12.91 8.53 -25.73
CA LEU A 22 -12.38 9.49 -24.76
C LEU A 22 -10.88 9.23 -24.57
N PRO A 23 -10.07 10.26 -24.28
CA PRO A 23 -8.67 10.06 -23.92
C PRO A 23 -8.57 9.25 -22.60
N VAL A 24 -7.63 8.31 -22.55
CA VAL A 24 -7.45 7.39 -21.42
C VAL A 24 -6.08 7.56 -20.77
N ILE A 25 -6.07 7.79 -19.47
CA ILE A 25 -4.87 7.83 -18.64
C ILE A 25 -4.83 6.59 -17.76
N ILE A 26 -3.67 5.94 -17.69
CA ILE A 26 -3.45 4.76 -16.85
C ILE A 26 -2.35 5.04 -15.84
N ASP A 27 -2.60 4.70 -14.56
CA ASP A 27 -1.57 4.73 -13.52
C ASP A 27 -1.78 3.60 -12.49
N ASN A 28 -0.79 3.39 -11.63
CA ASN A 28 -0.84 2.39 -10.57
C ASN A 28 -1.81 2.81 -9.46
N SER A 29 -2.61 1.87 -8.94
CA SER A 29 -3.61 2.14 -7.91
C SER A 29 -3.05 2.72 -6.62
N ALA A 30 -1.85 2.31 -6.18
CA ALA A 30 -1.22 2.88 -4.99
C ALA A 30 -0.73 4.33 -5.25
N ARG A 31 -0.25 4.62 -6.46
CA ARG A 31 0.10 5.99 -6.86
C ARG A 31 -1.13 6.89 -6.92
N CYS A 32 -2.23 6.41 -7.49
CA CYS A 32 -3.50 7.13 -7.46
C CYS A 32 -3.94 7.39 -6.02
N SER A 33 -3.80 6.41 -5.11
CA SER A 33 -4.16 6.59 -3.70
C SER A 33 -3.29 7.64 -3.01
N ALA A 34 -1.98 7.67 -3.27
CA ALA A 34 -1.07 8.71 -2.77
C ALA A 34 -1.49 10.10 -3.24
N LEU A 35 -1.88 10.21 -4.52
CA LEU A 35 -2.37 11.45 -5.09
C LEU A 35 -3.68 11.92 -4.42
N ALA A 36 -4.60 10.97 -4.14
CA ALA A 36 -5.83 11.28 -3.41
C ALA A 36 -5.55 11.85 -2.01
N GLU A 37 -4.62 11.23 -1.27
CA GLU A 37 -4.24 11.71 0.08
C GLU A 37 -3.75 13.14 0.05
N ILE A 38 -2.82 13.48 -0.83
CA ILE A 38 -2.26 14.84 -0.92
C ILE A 38 -3.31 15.85 -1.36
N TRP A 39 -4.12 15.51 -2.37
CA TRP A 39 -5.08 16.45 -2.93
C TRP A 39 -6.26 16.75 -2.03
N HIS A 40 -6.84 15.71 -1.43
CA HIS A 40 -8.05 15.85 -0.64
C HIS A 40 -7.80 16.12 0.83
N SER A 41 -6.57 15.94 1.31
CA SER A 41 -6.17 16.20 2.70
C SER A 41 -5.16 17.36 2.78
N LYS A 42 -5.28 18.36 1.90
CA LYS A 42 -4.35 19.50 1.79
C LYS A 42 -4.06 20.20 3.13
N ALA A 43 -5.07 20.42 3.96
CA ALA A 43 -4.88 21.05 5.27
C ALA A 43 -3.98 20.21 6.19
N GLN A 44 -4.07 18.88 6.11
CA GLN A 44 -3.28 17.95 6.92
C GLN A 44 -1.84 17.81 6.40
N TYR A 45 -1.64 17.96 5.09
CA TYR A 45 -0.38 17.72 4.40
C TYR A 45 0.21 18.97 3.75
N ALA A 46 -0.17 20.18 4.22
CA ALA A 46 0.27 21.46 3.63
C ALA A 46 1.80 21.63 3.58
N HIS A 47 2.53 21.01 4.52
CA HIS A 47 3.99 21.08 4.63
C HIS A 47 4.69 19.77 4.22
N VAL A 48 3.93 18.77 3.75
CA VAL A 48 4.45 17.47 3.34
C VAL A 48 4.90 17.55 1.89
N ARG A 49 6.17 17.28 1.65
CA ARG A 49 6.77 17.19 0.31
C ARG A 49 7.02 15.74 -0.11
N ASN A 50 7.32 14.88 0.87
CA ASN A 50 7.67 13.48 0.65
C ASN A 50 6.66 12.61 1.40
N LEU A 51 5.68 12.06 0.70
CA LEU A 51 4.67 11.16 1.24
C LEU A 51 4.85 9.76 0.66
N LEU A 52 4.81 8.76 1.53
CA LEU A 52 4.76 7.38 1.14
C LEU A 52 3.39 6.81 1.49
N TYR A 53 2.64 6.39 0.49
CA TYR A 53 1.38 5.68 0.66
C TYR A 53 1.61 4.17 0.52
N LEU A 54 1.40 3.41 1.60
CA LEU A 54 1.48 1.96 1.60
C LEU A 54 0.07 1.37 1.45
N SER A 55 -0.23 0.82 0.29
CA SER A 55 -1.47 0.10 0.02
C SER A 55 -1.33 -1.36 0.48
N VAL A 56 -2.08 -1.73 1.52
CA VAL A 56 -2.18 -3.12 2.01
C VAL A 56 -3.50 -3.69 1.51
N SER A 57 -3.41 -4.65 0.60
CA SER A 57 -4.56 -5.30 -0.02
C SER A 57 -4.21 -6.74 -0.40
N SER A 58 -4.73 -7.27 -1.50
CA SER A 58 -4.33 -8.59 -2.02
C SER A 58 -2.82 -8.74 -2.26
N GLY A 59 -2.09 -7.63 -2.21
CA GLY A 59 -0.64 -7.48 -2.24
C GLY A 59 -0.25 -6.14 -1.62
N LEU A 60 1.06 -5.90 -1.46
CA LEU A 60 1.63 -4.64 -1.00
C LEU A 60 2.11 -3.81 -2.20
N ALA A 61 1.71 -2.55 -2.25
CA ALA A 61 2.21 -1.59 -3.24
C ALA A 61 2.39 -0.22 -2.60
N CYS A 62 3.36 0.56 -3.06
CA CYS A 62 3.58 1.91 -2.57
C CYS A 62 3.35 2.95 -3.66
N GLY A 63 2.69 4.04 -3.30
CA GLY A 63 2.69 5.29 -4.04
C GLY A 63 3.66 6.26 -3.39
N LEU A 64 4.51 6.87 -4.17
CA LEU A 64 5.52 7.82 -3.72
C LEU A 64 5.19 9.21 -4.22
N VAL A 65 5.21 10.17 -3.33
CA VAL A 65 5.27 11.59 -3.65
C VAL A 65 6.62 12.08 -3.17
N VAL A 66 7.39 12.71 -4.05
CA VAL A 66 8.73 13.24 -3.79
C VAL A 66 8.73 14.69 -4.25
N ASP A 67 9.17 15.59 -3.39
CA ASP A 67 9.17 17.04 -3.66
C ASP A 67 7.80 17.59 -4.10
N GLY A 68 6.72 17.01 -3.57
CA GLY A 68 5.34 17.39 -3.90
C GLY A 68 4.81 16.80 -5.20
N GLY A 69 5.63 16.09 -5.97
CA GLY A 69 5.26 15.43 -7.23
C GLY A 69 5.14 13.91 -7.11
N LEU A 70 4.24 13.31 -7.89
CA LEU A 70 4.08 11.86 -7.93
C LEU A 70 5.31 11.22 -8.60
N TYR A 71 6.04 10.40 -7.86
CA TYR A 71 7.24 9.73 -8.35
C TYR A 71 6.91 8.40 -9.03
N ARG A 72 7.27 8.30 -10.30
CA ARG A 72 7.00 7.11 -11.13
C ARG A 72 8.24 6.23 -11.36
N GLY A 73 9.45 6.78 -11.15
CA GLY A 73 10.70 6.14 -11.54
C GLY A 73 10.97 6.19 -13.03
N GLY A 74 12.16 5.78 -13.43
CA GLY A 74 12.62 5.88 -14.84
C GLY A 74 11.77 5.06 -15.84
N ASN A 75 11.15 3.97 -15.39
CA ASN A 75 10.33 3.06 -16.22
C ASN A 75 8.89 2.92 -15.72
N ASN A 76 8.34 3.93 -15.06
CA ASN A 76 7.00 3.89 -14.46
C ASN A 76 6.77 2.72 -13.47
N SER A 77 7.83 2.18 -12.85
CA SER A 77 7.80 0.99 -12.01
C SER A 77 8.12 1.24 -10.54
N ALA A 78 8.28 2.50 -10.12
CA ALA A 78 8.52 2.82 -8.71
C ALA A 78 7.38 2.36 -7.80
N GLY A 79 7.72 2.01 -6.55
CA GLY A 79 6.72 1.61 -5.54
C GLY A 79 6.51 0.11 -5.39
N GLN A 80 7.32 -0.75 -6.05
CA GLN A 80 7.21 -2.22 -5.94
C GLN A 80 7.87 -2.79 -4.67
N PHE A 81 7.82 -2.06 -3.56
CA PHE A 81 8.47 -2.45 -2.31
C PHE A 81 7.92 -3.74 -1.70
N GLY A 82 6.68 -4.13 -2.00
CA GLY A 82 6.14 -5.43 -1.61
C GLY A 82 6.97 -6.62 -2.11
N HIS A 83 7.79 -6.43 -3.13
CA HIS A 83 8.68 -7.47 -3.67
C HIS A 83 10.13 -7.39 -3.18
N ILE A 84 10.42 -6.55 -2.19
CA ILE A 84 11.70 -6.63 -1.47
C ILE A 84 11.71 -7.91 -0.63
N SER A 85 12.78 -8.70 -0.75
CA SER A 85 12.99 -9.89 0.07
C SER A 85 13.33 -9.47 1.50
N ILE A 86 12.53 -9.91 2.46
CA ILE A 86 12.76 -9.74 3.90
C ILE A 86 13.21 -11.04 4.57
N ASP A 87 13.20 -12.14 3.82
CA ASP A 87 13.62 -13.47 4.26
C ASP A 87 14.15 -14.27 3.06
N LEU A 88 15.46 -14.44 2.98
CA LEU A 88 16.11 -15.15 1.86
C LEU A 88 15.68 -16.61 1.77
N ASN A 89 15.30 -17.24 2.90
CA ASN A 89 14.85 -18.62 2.97
C ASN A 89 13.31 -18.73 2.95
N GLY A 90 12.62 -17.63 2.76
CA GLY A 90 11.18 -17.57 2.76
C GLY A 90 10.54 -18.19 1.51
N PRO A 91 9.20 -18.26 1.48
CA PRO A 91 8.48 -18.88 0.38
C PRO A 91 8.72 -18.17 -0.96
N LYS A 92 8.57 -18.92 -2.05
CA LYS A 92 8.72 -18.39 -3.41
C LYS A 92 7.57 -17.43 -3.73
N CYS A 93 7.90 -16.23 -4.19
CA CYS A 93 6.96 -15.23 -4.67
C CYS A 93 6.68 -15.43 -6.17
N ARG A 94 5.48 -15.02 -6.60
CA ARG A 94 5.10 -15.01 -8.02
C ARG A 94 5.98 -14.09 -8.90
N CYS A 95 6.71 -13.13 -8.29
CA CYS A 95 7.68 -12.29 -9.02
C CYS A 95 8.98 -13.04 -9.34
N GLY A 96 9.16 -14.27 -8.83
CA GLY A 96 10.34 -15.09 -9.02
C GLY A 96 11.33 -15.07 -7.85
N GLN A 97 11.24 -14.08 -6.97
CA GLN A 97 12.07 -13.94 -5.77
C GLN A 97 11.55 -14.82 -4.61
N HIS A 98 12.36 -14.97 -3.55
CA HIS A 98 11.97 -15.62 -2.30
C HIS A 98 11.76 -14.58 -1.20
N GLY A 99 10.84 -14.88 -0.26
CA GLY A 99 10.63 -14.12 0.95
C GLY A 99 10.23 -12.65 0.76
N CYS A 100 9.52 -12.33 -0.32
CA CYS A 100 9.01 -10.98 -0.55
C CYS A 100 8.12 -10.52 0.60
N TRP A 101 8.22 -9.26 0.99
CA TRP A 101 7.42 -8.64 2.05
C TRP A 101 5.90 -8.84 1.85
N ASP A 102 5.44 -8.83 0.62
CA ASP A 102 4.06 -9.15 0.20
C ASP A 102 3.53 -10.47 0.77
N LEU A 103 4.39 -11.48 0.88
CA LEU A 103 4.03 -12.82 1.37
C LEU A 103 3.83 -12.88 2.90
N TYR A 104 4.17 -11.81 3.61
CA TYR A 104 4.08 -11.75 5.08
C TYR A 104 3.04 -10.76 5.59
N ALA A 105 2.81 -9.67 4.86
CA ALA A 105 2.02 -8.56 5.36
C ALA A 105 0.81 -8.16 4.49
N SER A 106 0.57 -8.84 3.35
CA SER A 106 -0.64 -8.61 2.54
C SER A 106 -1.90 -9.24 3.17
N ASP A 107 -3.08 -8.84 2.69
CA ASP A 107 -4.35 -9.45 3.09
C ASP A 107 -4.33 -10.97 2.89
N LYS A 108 -3.74 -11.44 1.79
CA LYS A 108 -3.62 -12.88 1.51
C LYS A 108 -2.77 -13.59 2.56
N ALA A 109 -1.66 -12.99 2.95
CA ALA A 109 -0.79 -13.54 3.97
C ALA A 109 -1.49 -13.58 5.33
N THR A 110 -2.20 -12.51 5.69
CA THR A 110 -2.97 -12.41 6.94
C THR A 110 -4.07 -13.46 7.01
N ILE A 111 -4.85 -13.61 5.95
CA ILE A 111 -5.92 -14.61 5.86
C ILE A 111 -5.37 -16.05 5.93
N ALA A 112 -4.26 -16.32 5.23
CA ALA A 112 -3.63 -17.64 5.26
C ALA A 112 -3.14 -17.99 6.68
N ARG A 113 -2.53 -17.04 7.37
CA ARG A 113 -2.07 -17.19 8.76
C ARG A 113 -3.24 -17.45 9.71
N TYR A 114 -4.32 -16.71 9.56
CA TYR A 114 -5.54 -16.97 10.33
C TYR A 114 -6.06 -18.39 10.16
N GLN A 115 -6.10 -18.90 8.90
CA GLN A 115 -6.52 -20.26 8.63
C GLN A 115 -5.61 -21.31 9.31
N GLN A 116 -4.29 -21.06 9.34
CA GLN A 116 -3.34 -21.92 10.02
C GLN A 116 -3.56 -21.93 11.55
N LEU A 117 -3.77 -20.76 12.15
CA LEU A 117 -3.97 -20.59 13.59
C LEU A 117 -5.28 -21.24 14.08
N ARG A 118 -6.34 -21.15 13.28
CA ARG A 118 -7.64 -21.76 13.66
C ARG A 118 -7.62 -23.28 13.76
N ARG A 119 -6.64 -23.97 13.18
CA ARG A 119 -6.58 -25.44 13.12
C ARG A 119 -7.88 -26.09 12.60
N ALA A 120 -8.81 -25.33 12.04
CA ALA A 120 -10.10 -25.79 11.60
C ALA A 120 -9.96 -26.48 10.25
N LYS A 121 -10.27 -27.76 10.23
CA LYS A 121 -10.44 -28.53 8.97
C LYS A 121 -11.77 -28.12 8.36
N GLY A 122 -11.73 -27.41 7.22
CA GLY A 122 -12.90 -27.07 6.42
C GLY A 122 -13.50 -25.68 6.70
N GLY A 123 -14.11 -25.11 5.68
CA GLY A 123 -14.73 -23.80 5.66
C GLY A 123 -14.06 -22.84 4.68
N ARG A 124 -14.84 -21.94 4.08
CA ARG A 124 -14.34 -20.92 3.17
C ARG A 124 -13.49 -19.92 3.98
N ALA A 125 -12.32 -19.54 3.43
CA ALA A 125 -11.52 -18.47 3.99
C ALA A 125 -12.33 -17.16 4.09
N PRO A 126 -12.28 -16.43 5.21
CA PRO A 126 -12.88 -15.11 5.28
C PRO A 126 -12.19 -14.16 4.29
N ASN A 127 -12.88 -13.12 3.87
CA ASN A 127 -12.19 -11.96 3.30
C ASN A 127 -11.61 -11.10 4.44
N MET A 128 -10.79 -10.10 4.09
CA MET A 128 -10.12 -9.28 5.10
C MET A 128 -11.11 -8.52 5.99
N ARG A 129 -12.20 -7.99 5.43
CA ARG A 129 -13.26 -7.31 6.19
C ARG A 129 -13.85 -8.23 7.26
N LYS A 130 -14.21 -9.47 6.89
CA LYS A 130 -14.74 -10.44 7.83
C LYS A 130 -13.72 -10.84 8.90
N LEU A 131 -12.44 -10.87 8.54
CA LEU A 131 -11.37 -11.13 9.50
C LEU A 131 -11.26 -10.01 10.54
N ILE A 132 -11.40 -8.74 10.12
CA ILE A 132 -11.42 -7.61 11.07
C ILE A 132 -12.65 -7.66 12.00
N GLU A 133 -13.85 -8.01 11.47
CA GLU A 133 -15.03 -8.22 12.31
C GLU A 133 -14.80 -9.31 13.37
N LEU A 134 -14.02 -10.35 13.07
CA LEU A 134 -13.62 -11.36 14.05
C LEU A 134 -12.66 -10.80 15.09
N VAL A 135 -11.74 -9.92 14.71
CA VAL A 135 -10.88 -9.18 15.68
C VAL A 135 -11.75 -8.37 16.63
N ASP A 136 -12.74 -7.63 16.11
CA ASP A 136 -13.63 -6.79 16.91
C ASP A 136 -14.51 -7.64 17.87
N SER A 137 -14.84 -8.88 17.48
CA SER A 137 -15.57 -9.84 18.33
C SER A 137 -14.68 -10.60 19.31
N GLY A 138 -13.38 -10.34 19.34
CA GLY A 138 -12.43 -10.94 20.29
C GLY A 138 -11.91 -12.33 19.90
N ASP A 139 -11.96 -12.71 18.61
CA ASP A 139 -11.34 -13.97 18.15
C ASP A 139 -9.81 -13.89 18.28
N PRO A 140 -9.18 -14.75 19.11
CA PRO A 140 -7.75 -14.64 19.40
C PRO A 140 -6.89 -15.01 18.18
N ALA A 141 -7.35 -15.92 17.33
CA ALA A 141 -6.60 -16.31 16.12
C ALA A 141 -6.63 -15.19 15.07
N ALA A 142 -7.77 -14.46 14.96
CA ALA A 142 -7.87 -13.30 14.09
C ALA A 142 -6.96 -12.16 14.57
N SER A 143 -7.00 -11.88 15.87
CA SER A 143 -6.15 -10.85 16.49
C SER A 143 -4.66 -11.15 16.30
N GLU A 144 -4.23 -12.40 16.53
CA GLU A 144 -2.83 -12.79 16.33
C GLU A 144 -2.43 -12.74 14.85
N ALA A 145 -3.29 -13.19 13.93
CA ALA A 145 -2.99 -13.12 12.50
C ALA A 145 -2.79 -11.68 12.01
N VAL A 146 -3.62 -10.74 12.48
CA VAL A 146 -3.53 -9.32 12.15
C VAL A 146 -2.32 -8.67 12.83
N ALA A 147 -2.07 -9.00 14.11
CA ALA A 147 -0.91 -8.50 14.85
C ALA A 147 0.41 -8.91 14.21
N GLU A 148 0.52 -10.17 13.76
CA GLU A 148 1.73 -10.64 13.08
C GLU A 148 1.94 -9.93 11.74
N SER A 149 0.89 -9.67 10.97
CA SER A 149 0.99 -8.84 9.76
C SER A 149 1.44 -7.42 10.08
N ALA A 150 0.98 -6.86 11.19
CA ALA A 150 1.42 -5.54 11.66
C ALA A 150 2.91 -5.52 12.05
N ARG A 151 3.46 -6.60 12.62
CA ARG A 151 4.90 -6.72 12.90
C ARG A 151 5.72 -6.68 11.61
N TYR A 152 5.31 -7.43 10.58
CA TYR A 152 5.96 -7.39 9.27
C TYR A 152 5.78 -6.03 8.56
N LEU A 153 4.65 -5.35 8.75
CA LEU A 153 4.47 -3.98 8.25
C LEU A 153 5.49 -3.04 8.91
N GLY A 154 5.64 -3.10 10.24
CA GLY A 154 6.62 -2.30 10.97
C GLY A 154 8.05 -2.52 10.49
N LEU A 155 8.45 -3.79 10.29
CA LEU A 155 9.77 -4.13 9.76
C LEU A 155 10.04 -3.51 8.38
N GLY A 156 9.11 -3.68 7.45
CA GLY A 156 9.27 -3.12 6.10
C GLY A 156 9.24 -1.59 6.10
N ILE A 157 8.38 -0.99 6.92
CA ILE A 157 8.28 0.47 7.08
C ILE A 157 9.61 1.05 7.61
N ALA A 158 10.29 0.39 8.55
CA ALA A 158 11.62 0.81 8.99
C ALA A 158 12.62 0.92 7.83
N GLY A 159 12.63 -0.08 6.94
CA GLY A 159 13.44 -0.04 5.72
C GLY A 159 13.09 1.12 4.78
N LEU A 160 11.80 1.41 4.64
CA LEU A 160 11.34 2.53 3.82
C LEU A 160 11.72 3.89 4.43
N ILE A 161 11.61 4.04 5.75
CA ILE A 161 12.04 5.25 6.46
C ILE A 161 13.54 5.46 6.27
N ASN A 162 14.35 4.44 6.52
CA ASN A 162 15.81 4.53 6.39
C ASN A 162 16.28 4.81 4.95
N GLY A 163 15.55 4.33 3.95
CA GLY A 163 15.93 4.49 2.55
C GLY A 163 15.37 5.73 1.85
N LEU A 164 14.25 6.26 2.31
CA LEU A 164 13.53 7.33 1.61
C LEU A 164 13.33 8.62 2.44
N ASP A 165 13.53 8.56 3.77
CA ASP A 165 13.34 9.67 4.72
C ASP A 165 12.06 10.49 4.42
N PRO A 166 10.86 9.87 4.41
CA PRO A 166 9.63 10.56 4.07
C PRO A 166 9.19 11.50 5.20
N ASP A 167 8.41 12.53 4.88
CA ASP A 167 7.79 13.40 5.89
C ASP A 167 6.62 12.69 6.59
N VAL A 168 5.95 11.74 5.92
CA VAL A 168 4.84 10.96 6.46
C VAL A 168 4.70 9.63 5.72
N ILE A 169 4.26 8.61 6.45
CA ILE A 169 3.80 7.34 5.87
C ILE A 169 2.30 7.20 6.11
N VAL A 170 1.55 6.94 5.05
CA VAL A 170 0.11 6.69 5.10
C VAL A 170 -0.15 5.24 4.73
N ILE A 171 -0.87 4.53 5.58
CA ILE A 171 -1.26 3.13 5.34
C ILE A 171 -2.74 3.09 4.96
N GLY A 172 -3.04 2.44 3.84
CA GLY A 172 -4.40 2.19 3.39
C GLY A 172 -4.67 0.71 3.19
N GLY A 173 -5.95 0.35 3.22
CA GLY A 173 -6.43 -1.02 3.08
C GLY A 173 -7.37 -1.43 4.21
N GLU A 174 -8.07 -2.56 4.06
CA GLU A 174 -9.05 -3.04 5.06
C GLU A 174 -8.41 -3.30 6.43
N ILE A 175 -7.11 -3.65 6.49
CA ILE A 175 -6.37 -3.87 7.74
C ILE A 175 -6.40 -2.63 8.65
N THR A 176 -6.49 -1.42 8.09
CA THR A 176 -6.52 -0.17 8.86
C THR A 176 -7.79 0.03 9.68
N ARG A 177 -8.82 -0.79 9.48
CA ARG A 177 -10.01 -0.79 10.33
C ARG A 177 -9.70 -1.30 11.74
N ALA A 178 -8.67 -2.15 11.90
CA ALA A 178 -8.15 -2.56 13.19
C ALA A 178 -7.02 -1.62 13.68
N TRP A 179 -7.09 -0.31 13.40
CA TRP A 179 -6.02 0.65 13.67
C TRP A 179 -5.55 0.63 15.12
N GLY A 180 -6.47 0.55 16.08
CA GLY A 180 -6.15 0.48 17.49
C GLY A 180 -5.26 -0.72 17.88
N LEU A 181 -5.39 -1.85 17.15
CA LEU A 181 -4.54 -3.02 17.35
C LEU A 181 -3.20 -2.87 16.61
N ILE A 182 -3.21 -2.42 15.35
CA ILE A 182 -2.03 -2.51 14.48
C ILE A 182 -1.07 -1.33 14.64
N GLU A 183 -1.55 -0.11 14.92
CA GLU A 183 -0.72 1.09 15.00
C GLU A 183 0.42 0.97 16.02
N PRO A 184 0.17 0.59 17.29
CA PRO A 184 1.26 0.47 18.26
C PRO A 184 2.29 -0.59 17.86
N ILE A 185 1.86 -1.70 17.24
CA ILE A 185 2.74 -2.78 16.78
C ILE A 185 3.61 -2.29 15.61
N ILE A 186 3.00 -1.63 14.63
CA ILE A 186 3.71 -1.06 13.47
C ILE A 186 4.72 -0.01 13.94
N SER A 187 4.30 0.92 14.80
CA SER A 187 5.16 2.00 15.33
C SER A 187 6.32 1.44 16.13
N GLN A 188 6.11 0.43 16.95
CA GLN A 188 7.17 -0.24 17.70
C GLN A 188 8.17 -0.92 16.76
N GLY A 189 7.67 -1.72 15.80
CA GLY A 189 8.52 -2.42 14.82
C GLY A 189 9.30 -1.47 13.94
N ALA A 190 8.67 -0.39 13.48
CA ALA A 190 9.34 0.64 12.70
C ALA A 190 10.48 1.30 13.49
N LYS A 191 10.23 1.72 14.74
CA LYS A 191 11.21 2.41 15.59
C LYS A 191 12.41 1.54 15.98
N ALA A 192 12.25 0.24 16.07
CA ALA A 192 13.29 -0.68 16.52
C ALA A 192 14.54 -0.71 15.62
N SER A 193 14.42 -0.31 14.36
CA SER A 193 15.49 -0.41 13.34
C SER A 193 15.81 0.93 12.69
N LEU A 194 15.38 2.06 13.28
CA LEU A 194 15.61 3.38 12.68
C LEU A 194 17.02 3.91 12.97
N LEU A 195 17.59 4.53 11.94
CA LEU A 195 18.89 5.20 11.99
C LEU A 195 18.67 6.72 12.07
N GLY A 196 19.17 7.32 13.16
CA GLY A 196 19.12 8.77 13.35
C GLY A 196 17.88 9.28 14.09
N PRO A 197 17.99 10.42 14.77
CA PRO A 197 16.98 10.93 15.68
C PRO A 197 15.68 11.40 14.99
N ARG A 198 15.78 11.92 13.76
CA ARG A 198 14.62 12.41 13.02
C ARG A 198 13.70 11.26 12.55
N ALA A 199 14.26 10.10 12.26
CA ALA A 199 13.48 8.95 11.83
C ALA A 199 12.42 8.52 12.86
N HIS A 200 12.68 8.73 14.16
CA HIS A 200 11.73 8.42 15.23
C HIS A 200 10.51 9.36 15.30
N THR A 201 10.54 10.49 14.59
CA THR A 201 9.46 11.49 14.57
C THR A 201 8.55 11.40 13.33
N ILE A 202 8.89 10.55 12.36
CA ILE A 202 8.10 10.39 11.14
C ILE A 202 6.73 9.79 11.50
N PRO A 203 5.63 10.52 11.23
CA PRO A 203 4.29 10.05 11.56
C PRO A 203 3.88 8.90 10.64
N ILE A 204 3.34 7.84 11.24
CA ILE A 204 2.66 6.76 10.54
C ILE A 204 1.16 6.95 10.76
N ARG A 205 0.39 7.08 9.70
CA ARG A 205 -1.04 7.41 9.75
C ARG A 205 -1.86 6.42 8.94
N ARG A 206 -3.11 6.22 9.34
CA ARG A 206 -4.08 5.56 8.48
C ARG A 206 -4.55 6.51 7.38
N SER A 207 -4.90 5.97 6.22
CA SER A 207 -5.51 6.72 5.12
C SER A 207 -6.78 7.45 5.60
N ALA A 208 -6.96 8.69 5.14
CA ALA A 208 -8.20 9.44 5.35
C ALA A 208 -9.38 8.81 4.60
N PHE A 209 -9.13 7.89 3.69
CA PHE A 209 -10.15 7.27 2.84
C PHE A 209 -10.37 5.81 3.24
N GLU A 210 -11.57 5.50 3.74
CA GLU A 210 -11.97 4.13 4.04
C GLU A 210 -12.29 3.32 2.78
N VAL A 211 -12.76 3.97 1.72
CA VAL A 211 -13.26 3.31 0.51
C VAL A 211 -12.60 3.88 -0.74
N ARG A 212 -11.97 3.00 -1.51
CA ARG A 212 -11.48 3.27 -2.89
C ARG A 212 -10.66 4.57 -3.05
N PRO A 213 -9.60 4.80 -2.28
CA PRO A 213 -8.73 5.97 -2.47
C PRO A 213 -8.17 6.05 -3.90
N SER A 214 -7.88 4.91 -4.52
CA SER A 214 -7.38 4.84 -5.89
C SER A 214 -8.36 5.40 -6.93
N LEU A 215 -9.68 5.25 -6.73
CA LEU A 215 -10.67 5.85 -7.62
C LEU A 215 -10.68 7.38 -7.51
N LYS A 216 -10.64 7.91 -6.28
CA LYS A 216 -10.52 9.36 -6.06
C LYS A 216 -9.23 9.91 -6.68
N GLY A 217 -8.12 9.19 -6.51
CA GLY A 217 -6.85 9.57 -7.11
C GLY A 217 -6.83 9.49 -8.63
N ALA A 218 -7.53 8.53 -9.23
CA ALA A 218 -7.67 8.46 -10.69
C ALA A 218 -8.46 9.68 -11.23
N LEU A 219 -9.54 10.09 -10.55
CA LEU A 219 -10.25 11.34 -10.88
C LEU A 219 -9.33 12.56 -10.72
N THR A 220 -8.56 12.62 -9.63
CA THR A 220 -7.58 13.70 -9.39
C THR A 220 -6.50 13.73 -10.46
N LEU A 221 -6.06 12.56 -10.95
CA LEU A 221 -5.06 12.47 -12.02
C LEU A 221 -5.55 13.15 -13.30
N VAL A 222 -6.80 12.88 -13.70
CA VAL A 222 -7.43 13.51 -14.87
C VAL A 222 -7.57 15.02 -14.66
N LEU A 223 -8.06 15.45 -13.48
CA LEU A 223 -8.18 16.87 -13.16
C LEU A 223 -6.84 17.59 -13.20
N ASN A 224 -5.78 16.95 -12.72
CA ASN A 224 -4.44 17.51 -12.71
C ASN A 224 -3.90 17.73 -14.14
N GLU A 225 -4.17 16.82 -15.05
CA GLU A 225 -3.80 16.98 -16.47
C GLU A 225 -4.63 18.07 -17.17
N LEU A 226 -5.92 18.10 -16.91
CA LEU A 226 -6.81 19.11 -17.51
C LEU A 226 -6.52 20.53 -17.00
N LEU A 227 -6.06 20.67 -15.74
CA LEU A 227 -5.77 21.96 -15.11
C LEU A 227 -4.31 22.39 -15.25
N SER A 228 -3.40 21.50 -15.65
CA SER A 228 -2.04 21.86 -16.02
C SER A 228 -2.09 22.58 -17.38
N VAL A 229 -2.14 23.91 -17.32
CA VAL A 229 -1.97 24.76 -18.50
C VAL A 229 -0.62 24.43 -19.12
N PRO A 230 -0.52 24.09 -20.42
CA PRO A 230 0.78 23.95 -21.07
C PRO A 230 1.56 25.25 -20.88
N PRO A 231 2.89 25.19 -20.69
CA PRO A 231 3.69 26.41 -20.63
C PRO A 231 3.40 27.20 -21.89
N VAL A 232 2.96 28.44 -21.72
CA VAL A 232 2.78 29.38 -22.84
C VAL A 232 4.18 29.56 -23.43
N GLY A 233 4.40 29.03 -24.64
CA GLY A 233 5.62 29.12 -25.38
C GLY A 233 5.99 30.54 -25.78
#